data_d7b380d4f99bc8325abb504abf440684
#
_entry.id   d7b380d4f99bc8325abb504abf440684
#
_cell.length_a   1.000
_cell.length_b   1.000
_cell.length_c   1.000
_cell.angle_alpha   90.00
_cell.angle_beta   90.00
_cell.angle_gamma   90.00
#
_symmetry.space_group_name_H-M   'P 1'
#
loop_
_entity.id
_entity.type
_entity.pdbx_description
1 polymer ?
#
loop_
_entity_poly.entity_id
_entity_poly.type
_entity_poly.pdbx_seq_one_letter_code
_entity_poly.pdbx_strand_id
1 'polypeptide(L)'
;MIELGVNIDHVATLRQARRTWEPDPAWAAVEAQLGGADGITVHLREDRRHIQDDDVRKLRELTQIKLNLEMAATDEMVGIACRLKPEMAMLVPEGRHEVTTEGGLDCVGQEAKLKDAIARLADAGIVSSVFIDAELPQIEAAARIGAKVCEIHTGPYAHAFHAMGRDATAPAVLAEIDKVRRA
;
A
#
# COMPACT_ATOMS: atom_id res chain seq x y z
N MET A 1 6.83 16.94 9.76
CA MET A 1 5.91 17.55 8.78
C MET A 1 5.06 16.41 8.24
N ILE A 2 3.78 16.62 8.00
CA ILE A 2 2.91 15.61 7.38
C ILE A 2 3.15 15.67 5.86
N GLU A 3 3.33 14.51 5.23
CA GLU A 3 3.48 14.38 3.78
C GLU A 3 2.19 13.81 3.18
N LEU A 4 1.86 14.21 1.94
CA LEU A 4 0.69 13.74 1.19
C LEU A 4 1.12 12.70 0.16
N GLY A 5 0.78 11.43 0.39
CA GLY A 5 0.83 10.38 -0.62
C GLY A 5 -0.51 10.28 -1.36
N VAL A 6 -0.47 10.20 -2.68
CA VAL A 6 -1.69 10.09 -3.52
C VAL A 6 -1.68 8.72 -4.22
N ASN A 7 -2.66 7.87 -3.87
CA ASN A 7 -2.90 6.61 -4.58
C ASN A 7 -3.71 6.88 -5.86
N ILE A 8 -3.22 6.37 -6.98
CA ILE A 8 -3.81 6.58 -8.32
C ILE A 8 -4.34 5.29 -8.98
N ASP A 9 -4.45 4.18 -8.25
CA ASP A 9 -4.87 2.88 -8.78
C ASP A 9 -6.22 2.92 -9.49
N HIS A 10 -7.17 3.67 -8.94
CA HIS A 10 -8.53 3.70 -9.48
C HIS A 10 -8.64 4.39 -10.85
N VAL A 11 -7.65 5.20 -11.23
CA VAL A 11 -7.52 5.71 -12.61
C VAL A 11 -7.31 4.53 -13.56
N ALA A 12 -6.40 3.62 -13.22
CA ALA A 12 -6.19 2.39 -13.99
C ALA A 12 -7.39 1.44 -13.93
N THR A 13 -8.08 1.35 -12.79
CA THR A 13 -9.32 0.56 -12.67
C THR A 13 -10.37 1.01 -13.69
N LEU A 14 -10.57 2.31 -13.84
CA LEU A 14 -11.51 2.85 -14.82
C LEU A 14 -11.08 2.55 -16.24
N ARG A 15 -9.80 2.69 -16.58
CA ARG A 15 -9.21 2.33 -17.88
C ARG A 15 -9.47 0.85 -18.19
N GLN A 16 -9.19 -0.05 -17.27
CA GLN A 16 -9.35 -1.49 -17.45
C GLN A 16 -10.82 -1.91 -17.57
N ALA A 17 -11.73 -1.28 -16.83
CA ALA A 17 -13.17 -1.51 -16.97
C ALA A 17 -13.69 -1.12 -18.37
N ARG A 18 -13.11 -0.11 -19.00
CA ARG A 18 -13.44 0.34 -20.37
C ARG A 18 -12.66 -0.42 -21.45
N ARG A 19 -11.62 -1.19 -21.08
CA ARG A 19 -10.72 -1.89 -22.01
C ARG A 19 -10.12 -0.95 -23.07
N THR A 20 -9.60 0.19 -22.62
CA THR A 20 -9.05 1.25 -23.45
C THR A 20 -7.68 1.69 -22.92
N TRP A 21 -7.07 2.74 -23.52
CA TRP A 21 -5.81 3.33 -23.05
C TRP A 21 -6.02 4.53 -22.11
N GLU A 22 -7.23 5.03 -22.00
CA GLU A 22 -7.60 6.17 -21.15
C GLU A 22 -8.63 5.78 -20.08
N PRO A 23 -8.57 6.43 -18.90
CA PRO A 23 -7.57 7.42 -18.46
C PRO A 23 -6.21 6.78 -18.15
N ASP A 24 -5.10 7.47 -18.46
CA ASP A 24 -3.74 6.99 -18.21
C ASP A 24 -3.29 7.39 -16.79
N PRO A 25 -2.86 6.45 -15.92
CA PRO A 25 -2.33 6.76 -14.59
C PRO A 25 -1.14 7.72 -14.59
N ALA A 26 -0.34 7.75 -15.67
CA ALA A 26 0.77 8.67 -15.79
C ALA A 26 0.33 10.15 -15.74
N TRP A 27 -0.78 10.48 -16.38
CA TRP A 27 -1.37 11.82 -16.30
C TRP A 27 -1.83 12.16 -14.88
N ALA A 28 -2.48 11.22 -14.20
CA ALA A 28 -2.91 11.42 -12.81
C ALA A 28 -1.72 11.66 -11.88
N ALA A 29 -0.60 10.98 -12.09
CA ALA A 29 0.62 11.22 -11.33
C ALA A 29 1.17 12.63 -11.54
N VAL A 30 1.18 13.13 -12.77
CA VAL A 30 1.60 14.50 -13.09
C VAL A 30 0.68 15.53 -12.41
N GLU A 31 -0.63 15.35 -12.52
CA GLU A 31 -1.60 16.24 -11.87
C GLU A 31 -1.46 16.24 -10.35
N ALA A 32 -1.25 15.09 -9.74
CA ALA A 32 -1.01 14.98 -8.31
C ALA A 32 0.26 15.72 -7.88
N GLN A 33 1.37 15.58 -8.63
CA GLN A 33 2.61 16.32 -8.37
C GLN A 33 2.40 17.83 -8.48
N LEU A 34 1.73 18.30 -9.54
CA LEU A 34 1.40 19.72 -9.72
C LEU A 34 0.48 20.23 -8.62
N GLY A 35 -0.39 19.37 -8.08
CA GLY A 35 -1.27 19.64 -6.95
C GLY A 35 -0.55 19.69 -5.59
N GLY A 36 0.74 19.35 -5.53
CA GLY A 36 1.56 19.41 -4.32
C GLY A 36 1.64 18.09 -3.53
N ALA A 37 1.43 16.95 -4.19
CA ALA A 37 1.70 15.65 -3.56
C ALA A 37 3.19 15.48 -3.27
N ASP A 38 3.51 14.81 -2.15
CA ASP A 38 4.88 14.45 -1.74
C ASP A 38 5.27 13.04 -2.22
N GLY A 39 4.29 12.23 -2.59
CA GLY A 39 4.49 10.87 -3.11
C GLY A 39 3.30 10.37 -3.94
N ILE A 40 3.59 9.45 -4.84
CA ILE A 40 2.60 8.69 -5.63
C ILE A 40 2.61 7.25 -5.13
N THR A 41 1.43 6.70 -4.90
CA THR A 41 1.25 5.29 -4.54
C THR A 41 0.52 4.56 -5.65
N VAL A 42 1.03 3.39 -6.03
CA VAL A 42 0.39 2.47 -6.97
C VAL A 42 0.53 1.04 -6.49
N HIS A 43 -0.50 0.23 -6.68
CA HIS A 43 -0.51 -1.18 -6.36
C HIS A 43 -0.40 -2.02 -7.64
N LEU A 44 0.76 -2.63 -7.84
CA LEU A 44 0.94 -3.65 -8.88
C LEU A 44 0.53 -5.01 -8.31
N ARG A 45 -0.72 -5.41 -8.53
CA ARG A 45 -1.22 -6.73 -8.09
C ARG A 45 -0.64 -7.85 -8.95
N GLU A 46 -0.53 -9.05 -8.37
CA GLU A 46 -0.11 -10.25 -9.11
C GLU A 46 -1.02 -10.54 -10.32
N ASP A 47 -2.32 -10.26 -10.22
CA ASP A 47 -3.31 -10.48 -11.29
C ASP A 47 -3.42 -9.31 -12.30
N ARG A 48 -2.69 -8.21 -12.09
CA ARG A 48 -2.67 -7.03 -12.99
C ARG A 48 -4.06 -6.49 -13.33
N ARG A 49 -5.03 -6.58 -12.40
CA ARG A 49 -6.43 -6.18 -12.68
C ARG A 49 -6.61 -4.68 -12.95
N HIS A 50 -5.68 -3.84 -12.54
CA HIS A 50 -5.71 -2.39 -12.78
C HIS A 50 -4.34 -1.87 -13.26
N ILE A 51 -3.41 -1.54 -12.38
CA ILE A 51 -2.04 -1.12 -12.75
C ILE A 51 -1.33 -2.26 -13.48
N GLN A 52 -0.64 -1.90 -14.56
CA GLN A 52 0.13 -2.81 -15.41
C GLN A 52 1.64 -2.57 -15.23
N ASP A 53 2.47 -3.53 -15.62
CA ASP A 53 3.93 -3.40 -15.54
C ASP A 53 4.45 -2.18 -16.31
N ASP A 54 3.83 -1.85 -17.46
CA ASP A 54 4.20 -0.66 -18.25
C ASP A 54 3.85 0.65 -17.53
N ASP A 55 2.73 0.69 -16.78
CA ASP A 55 2.37 1.85 -15.97
C ASP A 55 3.44 2.13 -14.92
N VAL A 56 3.86 1.10 -14.18
CA VAL A 56 4.86 1.25 -13.11
C VAL A 56 6.20 1.73 -13.68
N ARG A 57 6.60 1.20 -14.85
CA ARG A 57 7.80 1.66 -15.54
C ARG A 57 7.72 3.13 -15.94
N LYS A 58 6.61 3.56 -16.57
CA LYS A 58 6.37 4.96 -16.93
C LYS A 58 6.36 5.87 -15.71
N LEU A 59 5.67 5.47 -14.65
CA LEU A 59 5.60 6.23 -13.41
C LEU A 59 6.99 6.42 -12.80
N ARG A 60 7.85 5.38 -12.82
CA ARG A 60 9.22 5.50 -12.32
C ARG A 60 10.05 6.51 -13.12
N GLU A 61 9.84 6.61 -14.43
CA GLU A 61 10.54 7.55 -15.31
C GLU A 61 10.01 9.00 -15.15
N LEU A 62 8.70 9.18 -14.92
CA LEU A 62 8.04 10.49 -14.90
C LEU A 62 7.99 11.13 -13.51
N THR A 63 7.89 10.31 -12.45
CA THR A 63 7.70 10.80 -11.09
C THR A 63 8.99 11.39 -10.53
N GLN A 64 8.95 12.65 -10.12
CA GLN A 64 10.07 13.36 -9.50
C GLN A 64 9.98 13.44 -7.97
N ILE A 65 8.86 12.96 -7.43
CA ILE A 65 8.59 12.80 -6.00
C ILE A 65 8.67 11.32 -5.61
N LYS A 66 8.43 10.98 -4.36
CA LYS A 66 8.50 9.58 -3.90
C LYS A 66 7.51 8.68 -4.66
N LEU A 67 7.97 7.53 -5.14
CA LEU A 67 7.12 6.47 -5.66
C LEU A 67 7.03 5.37 -4.59
N ASN A 68 5.82 5.07 -4.15
CA ASN A 68 5.50 3.92 -3.29
C ASN A 68 4.84 2.82 -4.13
N LEU A 69 5.47 1.66 -4.19
CA LEU A 69 4.94 0.48 -4.88
C LEU A 69 4.30 -0.47 -3.87
N GLU A 70 2.97 -0.59 -3.89
CA GLU A 70 2.27 -1.64 -3.16
C GLU A 70 2.32 -2.95 -3.94
N MET A 71 2.59 -4.05 -3.23
CA MET A 71 2.78 -5.37 -3.85
C MET A 71 2.63 -6.52 -2.87
N ALA A 72 2.33 -7.71 -3.37
CA ALA A 72 2.44 -8.95 -2.60
C ALA A 72 3.92 -9.28 -2.28
N ALA A 73 4.15 -9.94 -1.15
CA ALA A 73 5.47 -10.41 -0.76
C ALA A 73 5.85 -11.73 -1.47
N THR A 74 5.83 -11.73 -2.82
CA THR A 74 6.25 -12.87 -3.65
C THR A 74 7.59 -12.61 -4.32
N ASP A 75 8.28 -13.67 -4.72
CA ASP A 75 9.59 -13.54 -5.40
C ASP A 75 9.52 -12.73 -6.68
N GLU A 76 8.43 -12.89 -7.44
CA GLU A 76 8.18 -12.10 -8.66
C GLU A 76 8.11 -10.61 -8.34
N MET A 77 7.23 -10.24 -7.40
CA MET A 77 6.98 -8.85 -7.07
C MET A 77 8.20 -8.18 -6.42
N VAL A 78 8.88 -8.87 -5.50
CA VAL A 78 10.15 -8.39 -4.93
C VAL A 78 11.21 -8.20 -6.02
N GLY A 79 11.30 -9.12 -6.98
CA GLY A 79 12.20 -8.99 -8.12
C GLY A 79 11.88 -7.79 -9.02
N ILE A 80 10.58 -7.49 -9.23
CA ILE A 80 10.13 -6.29 -9.98
C ILE A 80 10.54 -5.03 -9.22
N ALA A 81 10.25 -4.94 -7.92
CA ALA A 81 10.61 -3.80 -7.08
C ALA A 81 12.12 -3.54 -7.09
N CYS A 82 12.94 -4.60 -6.94
CA CYS A 82 14.42 -4.48 -6.96
C CYS A 82 14.95 -3.95 -8.31
N ARG A 83 14.29 -4.25 -9.43
CA ARG A 83 14.67 -3.69 -10.74
C ARG A 83 14.18 -2.26 -10.93
N LEU A 84 12.98 -1.97 -10.49
CA LEU A 84 12.33 -0.66 -10.61
C LEU A 84 12.97 0.39 -9.69
N LYS A 85 13.37 -0.02 -8.49
CA LYS A 85 13.94 0.81 -7.42
C LYS A 85 13.04 2.01 -7.07
N PRO A 86 11.77 1.77 -6.63
CA PRO A 86 10.97 2.83 -6.06
C PRO A 86 11.61 3.32 -4.75
N GLU A 87 11.26 4.51 -4.28
CA GLU A 87 11.72 5.02 -2.99
C GLU A 87 11.19 4.17 -1.83
N MET A 88 9.97 3.61 -1.98
CA MET A 88 9.35 2.74 -0.98
C MET A 88 8.63 1.58 -1.67
N ALA A 89 8.64 0.41 -1.04
CA ALA A 89 7.80 -0.72 -1.40
C ALA A 89 6.98 -1.14 -0.18
N MET A 90 5.65 -1.19 -0.34
CA MET A 90 4.73 -1.61 0.70
C MET A 90 4.25 -3.02 0.44
N LEU A 91 4.48 -3.89 1.41
CA LEU A 91 3.98 -5.27 1.37
C LEU A 91 2.53 -5.30 1.87
N VAL A 92 1.63 -5.77 1.01
CA VAL A 92 0.20 -5.90 1.28
C VAL A 92 -0.24 -7.37 1.14
N PRO A 93 -1.31 -7.80 1.84
CA PRO A 93 -1.91 -9.09 1.57
C PRO A 93 -2.63 -9.05 0.22
N GLU A 94 -2.53 -10.13 -0.56
CA GLU A 94 -3.29 -10.29 -1.79
C GLU A 94 -4.01 -11.64 -1.80
N GLY A 95 -5.35 -11.61 -1.82
CA GLY A 95 -6.21 -12.76 -2.05
C GLY A 95 -6.76 -12.75 -3.46
N ARG A 96 -6.81 -13.91 -4.12
CA ARG A 96 -7.31 -14.02 -5.52
C ARG A 96 -8.77 -13.61 -5.68
N HIS A 97 -9.56 -13.69 -4.62
CA HIS A 97 -11.00 -13.41 -4.62
C HIS A 97 -11.37 -12.08 -3.95
N GLU A 98 -10.42 -11.39 -3.36
CA GLU A 98 -10.65 -10.10 -2.72
C GLU A 98 -10.89 -8.98 -3.74
N VAL A 99 -11.96 -8.23 -3.56
CA VAL A 99 -12.24 -7.04 -4.38
C VAL A 99 -11.34 -5.88 -3.94
N THR A 100 -11.12 -5.77 -2.63
CA THR A 100 -10.20 -4.83 -1.98
C THR A 100 -9.46 -5.54 -0.85
N THR A 101 -8.44 -4.92 -0.27
CA THR A 101 -7.73 -5.46 0.89
C THR A 101 -8.67 -5.47 2.10
N GLU A 102 -9.01 -6.66 2.61
CA GLU A 102 -10.00 -6.85 3.67
C GLU A 102 -9.38 -6.87 5.08
N GLY A 103 -8.05 -6.92 5.20
CA GLY A 103 -7.31 -6.93 6.46
C GLY A 103 -5.84 -6.62 6.26
N GLY A 104 -5.10 -6.45 7.35
CA GLY A 104 -3.66 -6.23 7.32
C GLY A 104 -2.86 -7.49 6.98
N LEU A 105 -1.61 -7.29 6.55
CA LEU A 105 -0.65 -8.36 6.32
C LEU A 105 -0.34 -9.08 7.64
N ASP A 106 -0.42 -10.41 7.66
CA ASP A 106 -0.06 -11.21 8.84
C ASP A 106 1.46 -11.31 8.99
N CYS A 107 2.04 -10.32 9.68
CA CYS A 107 3.47 -10.29 9.96
C CYS A 107 3.90 -11.35 10.98
N VAL A 108 3.02 -11.76 11.89
CA VAL A 108 3.31 -12.79 12.89
C VAL A 108 3.41 -14.17 12.23
N GLY A 109 2.42 -14.53 11.43
CA GLY A 109 2.36 -15.85 10.79
C GLY A 109 3.34 -16.02 9.64
N GLN A 110 3.81 -14.93 9.03
CA GLN A 110 4.68 -14.95 7.85
C GLN A 110 6.09 -14.38 8.11
N GLU A 111 6.53 -14.30 9.37
CA GLU A 111 7.75 -13.61 9.80
C GLU A 111 8.99 -13.97 8.96
N ALA A 112 9.25 -15.25 8.73
CA ALA A 112 10.43 -15.71 7.99
C ALA A 112 10.41 -15.26 6.51
N LYS A 113 9.25 -15.40 5.84
CA LYS A 113 9.06 -14.99 4.44
C LYS A 113 9.21 -13.47 4.26
N LEU A 114 8.55 -12.71 5.14
CA LEU A 114 8.57 -11.25 5.07
C LEU A 114 9.95 -10.69 5.39
N LYS A 115 10.68 -11.29 6.33
CA LYS A 115 12.05 -10.91 6.65
C LYS A 115 12.99 -11.06 5.46
N ASP A 116 12.87 -12.16 4.69
CA ASP A 116 13.65 -12.36 3.46
C ASP A 116 13.32 -11.29 2.41
N ALA A 117 12.02 -11.07 2.15
CA ALA A 117 11.57 -10.05 1.21
C ALA A 117 12.09 -8.65 1.57
N ILE A 118 11.99 -8.27 2.85
CA ILE A 118 12.45 -6.97 3.36
C ILE A 118 13.97 -6.83 3.26
N ALA A 119 14.73 -7.89 3.55
CA ALA A 119 16.18 -7.89 3.40
C ALA A 119 16.59 -7.61 1.94
N ARG A 120 15.95 -8.29 0.97
CA ARG A 120 16.21 -8.09 -0.47
C ARG A 120 15.84 -6.67 -0.94
N LEU A 121 14.75 -6.10 -0.44
CA LEU A 121 14.38 -4.70 -0.71
C LEU A 121 15.42 -3.74 -0.13
N ALA A 122 15.87 -3.98 1.10
CA ALA A 122 16.90 -3.16 1.74
C ALA A 122 18.24 -3.22 1.00
N ASP A 123 18.66 -4.41 0.53
CA ASP A 123 19.88 -4.58 -0.29
C ASP A 123 19.78 -3.81 -1.61
N ALA A 124 18.57 -3.64 -2.15
CA ALA A 124 18.32 -2.81 -3.34
C ALA A 124 18.21 -1.30 -3.05
N GLY A 125 18.31 -0.90 -1.77
CA GLY A 125 18.18 0.50 -1.33
C GLY A 125 16.75 1.00 -1.24
N ILE A 126 15.76 0.10 -1.15
CA ILE A 126 14.33 0.42 -1.11
C ILE A 126 13.85 0.45 0.35
N VAL A 127 13.14 1.50 0.75
CA VAL A 127 12.49 1.55 2.07
C VAL A 127 11.32 0.58 2.08
N SER A 128 11.30 -0.34 3.05
CA SER A 128 10.18 -1.29 3.20
C SER A 128 9.10 -0.74 4.10
N SER A 129 7.85 -0.85 3.68
CA SER A 129 6.62 -0.62 4.44
C SER A 129 5.79 -1.90 4.50
N VAL A 130 4.96 -2.03 5.53
CA VAL A 130 3.97 -3.11 5.65
C VAL A 130 2.60 -2.53 5.98
N PHE A 131 1.56 -3.03 5.31
CA PHE A 131 0.16 -2.69 5.60
C PHE A 131 -0.39 -3.66 6.63
N ILE A 132 -0.68 -3.21 7.84
CA ILE A 132 -1.03 -4.06 8.99
C ILE A 132 -2.24 -3.55 9.77
N ASP A 133 -2.92 -4.46 10.47
CA ASP A 133 -3.96 -4.09 11.41
C ASP A 133 -3.36 -3.39 12.66
N ALA A 134 -4.16 -2.53 13.30
CA ALA A 134 -3.78 -1.78 14.51
C ALA A 134 -3.72 -2.70 15.75
N GLU A 135 -2.87 -3.73 15.68
CA GLU A 135 -2.67 -4.73 16.74
C GLU A 135 -1.20 -4.82 17.15
N LEU A 136 -0.91 -4.67 18.44
CA LEU A 136 0.46 -4.67 18.96
C LEU A 136 1.31 -5.88 18.50
N PRO A 137 0.79 -7.13 18.47
CA PRO A 137 1.57 -8.26 17.97
C PRO A 137 2.03 -8.10 16.52
N GLN A 138 1.21 -7.49 15.65
CA GLN A 138 1.55 -7.23 14.25
C GLN A 138 2.61 -6.14 14.12
N ILE A 139 2.51 -5.09 14.93
CA ILE A 139 3.48 -3.98 14.96
C ILE A 139 4.84 -4.46 15.46
N GLU A 140 4.85 -5.24 16.54
CA GLU A 140 6.08 -5.83 17.07
C GLU A 140 6.74 -6.78 16.06
N ALA A 141 5.93 -7.59 15.34
CA ALA A 141 6.41 -8.45 14.28
C ALA A 141 6.99 -7.63 13.12
N ALA A 142 6.32 -6.55 12.70
CA ALA A 142 6.81 -5.63 11.68
C ALA A 142 8.20 -5.06 12.04
N ALA A 143 8.40 -4.68 13.29
CA ALA A 143 9.72 -4.23 13.77
C ALA A 143 10.77 -5.36 13.73
N ARG A 144 10.42 -6.60 14.16
CA ARG A 144 11.35 -7.75 14.15
C ARG A 144 11.77 -8.17 12.75
N ILE A 145 10.88 -8.06 11.75
CA ILE A 145 11.22 -8.38 10.34
C ILE A 145 12.01 -7.26 9.67
N GLY A 146 12.15 -6.10 10.31
CA GLY A 146 12.97 -4.98 9.85
C GLY A 146 12.25 -3.97 8.97
N ALA A 147 10.91 -3.97 8.93
CA ALA A 147 10.13 -2.94 8.25
C ALA A 147 10.48 -1.55 8.81
N LYS A 148 10.59 -0.56 7.94
CA LYS A 148 10.93 0.82 8.30
C LYS A 148 9.71 1.69 8.50
N VAL A 149 8.61 1.34 7.86
CA VAL A 149 7.33 2.05 7.89
C VAL A 149 6.21 1.04 8.09
N CYS A 150 5.16 1.44 8.80
CA CYS A 150 3.90 0.72 8.88
C CYS A 150 2.78 1.62 8.39
N GLU A 151 1.92 1.09 7.54
CA GLU A 151 0.63 1.68 7.24
C GLU A 151 -0.43 0.94 8.05
N ILE A 152 -1.22 1.70 8.83
CA ILE A 152 -2.24 1.13 9.69
C ILE A 152 -3.58 1.04 8.95
N HIS A 153 -4.12 -0.18 8.89
CA HIS A 153 -5.43 -0.46 8.31
C HIS A 153 -6.55 0.17 9.15
N THR A 154 -7.22 1.16 8.58
CA THR A 154 -8.33 1.88 9.23
C THR A 154 -9.72 1.38 8.85
N GLY A 155 -9.81 0.28 8.09
CA GLY A 155 -11.07 -0.37 7.71
C GLY A 155 -11.98 -0.70 8.90
N PRO A 156 -11.49 -1.30 10.00
CA PRO A 156 -12.29 -1.57 11.19
C PRO A 156 -12.95 -0.32 11.78
N TYR A 157 -12.21 0.81 11.84
CA TYR A 157 -12.77 2.11 12.21
C TYR A 157 -13.91 2.54 11.27
N ALA A 158 -13.69 2.46 9.95
CA ALA A 158 -14.70 2.85 8.98
C ALA A 158 -15.96 2.00 9.08
N HIS A 159 -15.83 0.68 9.26
CA HIS A 159 -16.93 -0.25 9.45
C HIS A 159 -17.72 0.07 10.74
N ALA A 160 -17.02 0.27 11.86
CA ALA A 160 -17.67 0.65 13.13
C ALA A 160 -18.43 1.97 12.99
N PHE A 161 -17.81 2.99 12.34
CA PHE A 161 -18.45 4.28 12.10
C PHE A 161 -19.74 4.16 11.29
N HIS A 162 -19.72 3.38 10.19
CA HIS A 162 -20.90 3.14 9.39
C HIS A 162 -21.97 2.35 10.14
N ALA A 163 -21.59 1.31 10.88
CA ALA A 163 -22.51 0.48 11.68
C ALA A 163 -23.20 1.28 12.79
N MET A 164 -22.52 2.29 13.35
CA MET A 164 -23.06 3.18 14.39
C MET A 164 -23.78 4.42 13.81
N GLY A 165 -24.24 4.37 12.58
CA GLY A 165 -24.97 5.48 11.96
C GLY A 165 -24.14 6.75 11.76
N ARG A 166 -22.80 6.59 11.63
CA ARG A 166 -21.81 7.66 11.49
C ARG A 166 -21.65 8.52 12.76
N ASP A 167 -21.92 7.95 13.92
CA ASP A 167 -21.67 8.60 15.20
C ASP A 167 -20.21 8.36 15.64
N ALA A 168 -19.38 9.39 15.48
CA ALA A 168 -17.95 9.35 15.86
C ALA A 168 -17.75 9.23 17.40
N THR A 169 -18.79 9.44 18.21
CA THR A 169 -18.73 9.37 19.67
C THR A 169 -19.18 8.01 20.21
N ALA A 170 -19.68 7.13 19.35
CA ALA A 170 -20.12 5.81 19.74
C ALA A 170 -18.96 4.99 20.35
N PRO A 171 -19.20 4.23 21.45
CA PRO A 171 -18.14 3.46 22.12
C PRO A 171 -17.39 2.51 21.21
N ALA A 172 -18.06 1.87 20.25
CA ALA A 172 -17.42 0.98 19.27
C ALA A 172 -16.45 1.73 18.35
N VAL A 173 -16.79 2.95 17.95
CA VAL A 173 -15.92 3.80 17.10
C VAL A 173 -14.72 4.28 17.89
N LEU A 174 -14.94 4.73 19.14
CA LEU A 174 -13.85 5.17 20.02
C LEU A 174 -12.88 4.03 20.35
N ALA A 175 -13.36 2.80 20.47
CA ALA A 175 -12.50 1.62 20.67
C ALA A 175 -11.54 1.40 19.49
N GLU A 176 -12.00 1.56 18.25
CA GLU A 176 -11.13 1.43 17.07
C GLU A 176 -10.10 2.59 16.97
N ILE A 177 -10.53 3.82 17.31
CA ILE A 177 -9.60 4.95 17.42
C ILE A 177 -8.50 4.69 18.46
N ASP A 178 -8.87 4.11 19.61
CA ASP A 178 -7.90 3.77 20.65
C ASP A 178 -6.90 2.69 20.23
N LYS A 179 -7.31 1.71 19.41
CA LYS A 179 -6.37 0.75 18.82
C LYS A 179 -5.34 1.46 17.95
N VAL A 180 -5.79 2.31 17.02
CA VAL A 180 -4.90 3.08 16.13
C VAL A 180 -3.95 3.99 16.92
N ARG A 181 -4.39 4.59 18.04
CA ARG A 181 -3.54 5.43 18.87
C ARG A 181 -2.45 4.68 19.63
N ARG A 182 -2.65 3.39 19.90
CA ARG A 182 -1.68 2.53 20.61
C ARG A 182 -0.70 1.85 19.66
N ALA A 183 -1.09 1.76 18.39
CA ALA A 183 -0.26 1.27 17.32
C ALA A 183 0.80 2.29 16.91
#